data_8dae388ad9dd464eb38c4651c62f80f5
#
_entry.id   8dae388ad9dd464eb38c4651c62f80f5
#
_cell.length_a   1.000
_cell.length_b   1.000
_cell.length_c   1.000
_cell.angle_alpha   90.00
_cell.angle_beta   90.00
_cell.angle_gamma   90.00
#
_symmetry.space_group_name_H-M   'P 1'
#
loop_
_entity.id
_entity.type
_entity.pdbx_description
1 polymer ?
#
loop_
_entity_poly.entity_id
_entity_poly.type
_entity_poly.pdbx_seq_one_letter_code
_entity_poly.pdbx_strand_id
1 'polypeptide(L)'
;EYGAPEGRDRRLLFGIRKGVAKQLGLTIGDFNWESHILYNINDIKSMNWPGTDPFINEGTRLCPDGICKEVTAEYWFKKNDVENHPNANDFFTPRAGILRMQSVEEGDDSKKSYKRIHRWRYSPTVCYGNNEVHLHPYKERRLSAAEALALQSLPKEFCLPKEMSLSDKFKTIGNGVPFLLAQGIALTINDFFEKSNR
;
A
#
# COMPACT_ATOMS: atom_id res chain seq x y z
N GLU A 1 2.13 9.12 -4.97
CA GLU A 1 1.36 10.33 -5.34
C GLU A 1 0.12 10.49 -4.45
N TYR A 2 -0.71 9.49 -4.26
CA TYR A 2 -1.96 9.56 -3.47
C TYR A 2 -1.80 9.21 -1.99
N GLY A 3 -0.59 8.99 -1.48
CA GLY A 3 -0.30 8.76 -0.07
C GLY A 3 -0.41 7.32 0.42
N ALA A 4 -0.71 6.35 -0.46
CA ALA A 4 -0.63 4.95 -0.07
C ALA A 4 0.85 4.54 0.14
N PRO A 5 1.18 3.80 1.23
CA PRO A 5 2.56 3.40 1.52
C PRO A 5 2.99 2.16 0.68
N GLU A 6 2.72 2.19 -0.62
CA GLU A 6 2.99 1.10 -1.55
C GLU A 6 3.49 1.64 -2.89
N GLY A 7 4.61 1.10 -3.38
CA GLY A 7 5.10 1.33 -4.72
C GLY A 7 4.33 0.47 -5.73
N ARG A 8 3.31 1.05 -6.38
CA ARG A 8 2.42 0.32 -7.30
C ARG A 8 2.10 1.15 -8.53
N ASP A 9 2.70 0.80 -9.65
CA ASP A 9 2.39 1.42 -10.94
C ASP A 9 1.14 0.80 -11.55
N ARG A 10 0.19 1.65 -11.95
CA ARG A 10 -1.04 1.23 -12.63
C ARG A 10 -1.38 2.23 -13.74
N ARG A 11 -1.94 1.69 -14.81
CA ARG A 11 -2.55 2.51 -15.86
C ARG A 11 -4.03 2.67 -15.54
N LEU A 12 -4.49 3.91 -15.56
CA LEU A 12 -5.88 4.27 -15.32
C LEU A 12 -6.48 4.78 -16.63
N LEU A 13 -7.69 4.37 -16.93
CA LEU A 13 -8.44 4.83 -18.10
C LEU A 13 -9.76 5.39 -17.61
N PHE A 14 -10.03 6.63 -17.98
CA PHE A 14 -11.33 7.26 -17.78
C PHE A 14 -12.01 7.52 -19.13
N GLY A 15 -13.28 7.22 -19.21
CA GLY A 15 -14.06 7.44 -20.43
C GLY A 15 -15.48 7.87 -20.10
N ILE A 16 -16.00 8.81 -20.90
CA ILE A 16 -17.38 9.29 -20.83
C ILE A 16 -18.08 9.04 -22.17
N ARG A 17 -19.36 8.69 -22.14
CA ARG A 17 -20.18 8.56 -23.36
C ARG A 17 -20.27 9.91 -24.06
N LYS A 18 -20.01 9.94 -25.39
CA LYS A 18 -20.05 11.18 -26.20
C LYS A 18 -21.35 11.99 -26.05
N GLY A 19 -22.50 11.31 -25.99
CA GLY A 19 -23.80 11.96 -25.78
C GLY A 19 -23.90 12.70 -24.46
N VAL A 20 -23.41 12.07 -23.38
CA VAL A 20 -23.37 12.67 -22.03
C VAL A 20 -22.40 13.85 -21.99
N ALA A 21 -21.20 13.68 -22.54
CA ALA A 21 -20.21 14.77 -22.61
C ALA A 21 -20.78 16.00 -23.34
N LYS A 22 -21.43 15.79 -24.51
CA LYS A 22 -22.06 16.86 -25.26
C LYS A 22 -23.22 17.54 -24.50
N GLN A 23 -24.05 16.76 -23.83
CA GLN A 23 -25.17 17.26 -23.01
C GLN A 23 -24.68 18.13 -21.84
N LEU A 24 -23.55 17.76 -21.24
CA LEU A 24 -22.95 18.45 -20.09
C LEU A 24 -21.92 19.52 -20.49
N GLY A 25 -21.64 19.70 -21.78
CA GLY A 25 -20.63 20.65 -22.27
C GLY A 25 -19.20 20.31 -21.87
N LEU A 26 -18.92 19.02 -21.54
CA LEU A 26 -17.63 18.56 -21.05
C LEU A 26 -16.74 18.07 -22.19
N THR A 27 -15.45 18.35 -22.07
CA THR A 27 -14.39 17.86 -22.96
C THR A 27 -13.36 17.04 -22.18
N ILE A 28 -12.51 16.29 -22.89
CA ILE A 28 -11.43 15.52 -22.23
C ILE A 28 -10.42 16.44 -21.51
N GLY A 29 -10.25 17.67 -21.98
CA GLY A 29 -9.37 18.67 -21.37
C GLY A 29 -9.85 19.17 -20.00
N ASP A 30 -11.13 18.96 -19.67
CA ASP A 30 -11.68 19.33 -18.38
C ASP A 30 -11.33 18.33 -17.27
N PHE A 31 -10.83 17.13 -17.64
CA PHE A 31 -10.45 16.11 -16.70
C PHE A 31 -9.00 16.30 -16.23
N ASN A 32 -8.83 16.74 -14.98
CA ASN A 32 -7.52 16.98 -14.41
C ASN A 32 -7.08 15.81 -13.50
N TRP A 33 -6.21 14.96 -14.00
CA TRP A 33 -5.66 13.80 -13.27
C TRP A 33 -4.94 14.17 -11.98
N GLU A 34 -4.44 15.39 -11.87
CA GLU A 34 -3.59 15.85 -10.78
C GLU A 34 -4.37 16.51 -9.64
N SER A 35 -5.68 16.70 -9.78
CA SER A 35 -6.52 17.47 -8.82
C SER A 35 -6.40 16.99 -7.37
N HIS A 36 -6.23 15.69 -7.15
CA HIS A 36 -6.21 15.07 -5.83
C HIS A 36 -4.93 14.29 -5.55
N ILE A 37 -3.83 14.63 -6.23
CA ILE A 37 -2.50 14.16 -5.89
C ILE A 37 -2.06 14.86 -4.59
N LEU A 38 -1.62 14.07 -3.60
CA LEU A 38 -1.18 14.57 -2.30
C LEU A 38 0.32 14.86 -2.26
N TYR A 39 1.11 14.11 -3.02
CA TYR A 39 2.57 14.18 -3.01
C TYR A 39 3.15 14.22 -4.42
N ASN A 40 4.07 15.14 -4.66
CA ASN A 40 4.82 15.11 -5.92
C ASN A 40 5.70 13.86 -5.97
N ILE A 41 5.62 13.10 -7.06
CA ILE A 41 6.36 11.85 -7.21
C ILE A 41 7.89 12.06 -7.22
N ASN A 42 8.36 13.20 -7.74
CA ASN A 42 9.79 13.51 -7.77
C ASN A 42 10.31 13.80 -6.37
N ASP A 43 9.53 14.50 -5.54
CA ASP A 43 9.89 14.76 -4.14
C ASP A 43 9.98 13.46 -3.35
N ILE A 44 9.00 12.56 -3.52
CA ILE A 44 9.04 11.23 -2.90
C ILE A 44 10.25 10.42 -3.37
N LYS A 45 10.55 10.40 -4.67
CA LYS A 45 11.68 9.65 -5.20
C LYS A 45 13.04 10.21 -4.79
N SER A 46 13.13 11.53 -4.58
CA SER A 46 14.38 12.20 -4.19
C SER A 46 14.71 12.13 -2.70
N MET A 47 13.78 11.63 -1.87
CA MET A 47 14.05 11.44 -0.44
C MET A 47 15.21 10.47 -0.24
N ASN A 48 16.00 10.73 0.80
CA ASN A 48 17.09 9.84 1.20
C ASN A 48 16.54 8.61 1.94
N TRP A 49 15.85 7.74 1.20
CA TRP A 49 15.27 6.53 1.76
C TRP A 49 16.34 5.64 2.39
N PRO A 50 16.07 5.04 3.57
CA PRO A 50 17.00 4.10 4.18
C PRO A 50 17.26 2.92 3.24
N GLY A 51 18.49 2.42 3.23
CA GLY A 51 18.89 1.23 2.49
C GLY A 51 18.39 -0.06 3.15
N THR A 52 19.25 -1.07 3.20
CA THR A 52 19.00 -2.28 3.99
C THR A 52 19.67 -2.17 5.35
N ASP A 53 19.02 -2.74 6.35
CA ASP A 53 19.49 -2.81 7.72
C ASP A 53 19.51 -4.25 8.22
N PRO A 54 20.47 -4.65 9.09
CA PRO A 54 20.44 -5.96 9.74
C PRO A 54 19.09 -6.22 10.39
N PHE A 55 18.55 -7.42 10.19
CA PHE A 55 17.30 -7.83 10.83
C PHE A 55 17.50 -7.88 12.36
N ILE A 56 16.63 -7.20 13.08
CA ILE A 56 16.56 -7.23 14.55
C ILE A 56 15.12 -7.54 14.93
N ASN A 57 14.91 -8.70 15.55
CA ASN A 57 13.57 -9.09 15.99
C ASN A 57 13.07 -8.12 17.07
N GLU A 58 11.87 -7.57 16.86
CA GLU A 58 11.23 -6.60 17.76
C GLU A 58 12.05 -5.32 18.05
N GLY A 59 13.09 -5.08 17.25
CA GLY A 59 13.95 -3.91 17.40
C GLY A 59 13.22 -2.59 17.09
N THR A 60 13.56 -1.55 17.85
CA THR A 60 13.12 -0.19 17.57
C THR A 60 14.15 0.55 16.72
N ARG A 61 13.68 1.29 15.71
CA ARG A 61 14.51 2.20 14.91
C ARG A 61 13.80 3.52 14.78
N LEU A 62 14.52 4.60 14.96
CA LEU A 62 13.99 5.93 14.71
C LEU A 62 13.80 6.15 13.21
N CYS A 63 12.79 6.96 12.88
CA CYS A 63 12.63 7.41 11.50
C CYS A 63 13.80 8.33 11.12
N PRO A 64 14.47 8.08 10.01
CA PRO A 64 15.51 9.00 9.53
C PRO A 64 14.95 10.39 9.26
N ASP A 65 15.80 11.40 9.43
CA ASP A 65 15.42 12.78 9.12
C ASP A 65 15.16 12.95 7.62
N GLY A 66 14.21 13.81 7.28
CA GLY A 66 13.86 14.13 5.89
C GLY A 66 12.95 13.10 5.20
N ILE A 67 12.50 12.05 5.91
CA ILE A 67 11.52 11.10 5.38
C ILE A 67 10.10 11.55 5.70
N CYS A 68 9.23 11.55 4.68
CA CYS A 68 7.79 11.71 4.85
C CYS A 68 7.22 10.45 5.52
N LYS A 69 6.94 10.54 6.82
CA LYS A 69 6.47 9.40 7.63
C LYS A 69 5.16 8.83 7.13
N GLU A 70 4.27 9.69 6.64
CA GLU A 70 2.90 9.36 6.22
C GLU A 70 2.86 8.37 5.05
N VAL A 71 3.95 8.21 4.31
CA VAL A 71 4.05 7.24 3.21
C VAL A 71 4.89 6.02 3.57
N THR A 72 5.16 5.78 4.86
CA THR A 72 5.95 4.63 5.33
C THR A 72 5.09 3.52 5.90
N ALA A 73 5.62 2.28 5.87
CA ALA A 73 4.92 1.12 6.40
C ALA A 73 4.63 1.25 7.90
N GLU A 74 5.60 1.70 8.69
CA GLU A 74 5.47 1.84 10.16
C GLU A 74 4.39 2.84 10.56
N TYR A 75 4.30 3.97 9.83
CA TYR A 75 3.25 4.94 10.09
C TYR A 75 1.86 4.31 9.93
N TRP A 76 1.65 3.56 8.85
CA TRP A 76 0.37 2.93 8.57
C TRP A 76 0.07 1.77 9.51
N PHE A 77 1.08 1.02 9.94
CA PHE A 77 0.90 -0.02 10.95
C PHE A 77 0.40 0.57 12.28
N LYS A 78 1.01 1.67 12.72
CA LYS A 78 0.59 2.40 13.93
C LYS A 78 -0.78 3.06 13.75
N LYS A 79 -1.01 3.75 12.64
CA LYS A 79 -2.26 4.45 12.35
C LYS A 79 -3.46 3.49 12.35
N ASN A 80 -3.26 2.29 11.81
CA ASN A 80 -4.32 1.28 11.70
C ASN A 80 -4.36 0.33 12.89
N ASP A 81 -3.49 0.50 13.88
CA ASP A 81 -3.41 -0.38 15.06
C ASP A 81 -3.43 -1.86 14.66
N VAL A 82 -2.54 -2.23 13.72
CA VAL A 82 -2.56 -3.54 13.05
C VAL A 82 -2.43 -4.71 14.03
N GLU A 83 -1.87 -4.49 15.22
CA GLU A 83 -1.70 -5.52 16.25
C GLU A 83 -3.02 -5.89 16.92
N ASN A 84 -3.94 -4.95 17.07
CA ASN A 84 -5.27 -5.15 17.66
C ASN A 84 -6.36 -5.34 16.59
N HIS A 85 -5.99 -5.33 15.31
CA HIS A 85 -6.93 -5.48 14.21
C HIS A 85 -7.51 -6.90 14.12
N PRO A 86 -8.79 -7.11 13.73
CA PRO A 86 -9.40 -8.44 13.61
C PRO A 86 -8.62 -9.44 12.74
N ASN A 87 -7.87 -8.97 11.75
CA ASN A 87 -7.03 -9.80 10.89
C ASN A 87 -5.53 -9.79 11.28
N ALA A 88 -5.19 -9.39 12.51
CA ALA A 88 -3.80 -9.32 13.00
C ALA A 88 -3.10 -10.68 12.99
N ASN A 89 -3.85 -11.76 13.27
CA ASN A 89 -3.33 -13.13 13.34
C ASN A 89 -3.47 -13.91 12.02
N ASP A 90 -3.95 -13.26 10.97
CA ASP A 90 -4.10 -13.86 9.64
C ASP A 90 -2.79 -13.77 8.86
N PHE A 91 -1.82 -14.62 9.17
CA PHE A 91 -0.55 -14.69 8.45
C PHE A 91 -0.12 -16.13 8.21
N PHE A 92 0.68 -16.35 7.15
CA PHE A 92 1.20 -17.67 6.84
C PHE A 92 2.31 -18.07 7.83
N THR A 93 2.06 -19.12 8.60
CA THR A 93 3.05 -19.69 9.51
C THR A 93 4.14 -20.41 8.71
N PRO A 94 5.41 -20.10 8.93
CA PRO A 94 6.50 -20.78 8.25
C PRO A 94 6.57 -22.24 8.71
N ARG A 95 6.57 -23.20 7.76
CA ARG A 95 6.78 -24.63 8.04
C ARG A 95 8.26 -24.96 8.15
N ALA A 96 9.09 -24.24 7.41
CA ALA A 96 10.55 -24.33 7.40
C ALA A 96 11.11 -22.97 6.98
N GLY A 97 12.41 -22.73 7.21
CA GLY A 97 13.07 -21.52 6.69
C GLY A 97 13.04 -20.31 7.61
N ILE A 98 12.80 -20.50 8.92
CA ILE A 98 12.92 -19.41 9.91
C ILE A 98 14.31 -18.79 9.86
N LEU A 99 15.37 -19.61 9.85
CA LEU A 99 16.76 -19.12 9.73
C LEU A 99 16.97 -18.29 8.47
N ARG A 100 16.34 -18.69 7.34
CA ARG A 100 16.40 -17.91 6.11
C ARG A 100 15.65 -16.59 6.25
N MET A 101 14.54 -16.56 6.98
CA MET A 101 13.83 -15.30 7.24
C MET A 101 14.71 -14.36 8.09
N GLN A 102 15.36 -14.88 9.11
CA GLN A 102 16.26 -14.10 9.97
C GLN A 102 17.46 -13.51 9.21
N SER A 103 17.96 -14.21 8.17
CA SER A 103 19.10 -13.75 7.37
C SER A 103 18.73 -12.69 6.32
N VAL A 104 17.46 -12.35 6.13
CA VAL A 104 17.02 -11.32 5.18
C VAL A 104 16.98 -9.98 5.91
N GLU A 105 17.78 -9.03 5.47
CA GLU A 105 17.86 -7.68 6.05
C GLU A 105 16.53 -6.93 5.90
N GLU A 106 16.27 -6.01 6.82
CA GLU A 106 15.14 -5.08 6.72
C GLU A 106 15.34 -4.18 5.49
N GLY A 107 14.36 -4.15 4.58
CA GLY A 107 14.45 -3.43 3.33
C GLY A 107 15.03 -4.21 2.15
N ASP A 108 15.46 -5.47 2.33
CA ASP A 108 15.91 -6.30 1.20
C ASP A 108 14.71 -6.82 0.40
N ASP A 109 14.48 -6.19 -0.74
CA ASP A 109 13.46 -6.56 -1.72
C ASP A 109 14.06 -7.04 -3.06
N SER A 110 15.36 -7.33 -3.08
CA SER A 110 16.12 -7.72 -4.28
C SER A 110 15.67 -9.06 -4.88
N LYS A 111 15.13 -9.97 -4.08
CA LYS A 111 14.70 -11.31 -4.50
C LYS A 111 13.20 -11.36 -4.76
N LYS A 112 12.77 -12.26 -5.64
CA LYS A 112 11.35 -12.49 -5.91
C LYS A 112 10.57 -12.93 -4.67
N SER A 113 11.12 -13.84 -3.88
CA SER A 113 10.53 -14.37 -2.65
C SER A 113 11.34 -13.95 -1.43
N TYR A 114 10.67 -13.90 -0.28
CA TYR A 114 11.29 -13.46 0.98
C TYR A 114 11.75 -12.00 0.97
N LYS A 115 11.08 -11.13 0.23
CA LYS A 115 11.30 -9.70 0.38
C LYS A 115 10.93 -9.27 1.78
N ARG A 116 11.84 -8.58 2.46
CA ARG A 116 11.51 -7.93 3.73
C ARG A 116 11.28 -6.45 3.49
N ILE A 117 10.12 -5.94 3.88
CA ILE A 117 9.86 -4.52 3.79
C ILE A 117 10.71 -3.76 4.82
N HIS A 118 10.94 -2.48 4.58
CA HIS A 118 11.56 -1.58 5.54
C HIS A 118 10.48 -0.76 6.24
N ARG A 119 10.55 -0.64 7.58
CA ARG A 119 9.56 0.11 8.36
C ARG A 119 9.44 1.58 7.92
N TRP A 120 10.56 2.22 7.60
CA TRP A 120 10.62 3.63 7.19
C TRP A 120 10.76 3.83 5.68
N ARG A 121 10.17 2.92 4.91
CA ARG A 121 10.00 3.05 3.46
C ARG A 121 8.56 2.72 3.08
N TYR A 122 8.15 3.13 1.89
CA TYR A 122 6.96 2.53 1.28
C TYR A 122 7.24 1.07 0.90
N SER A 123 6.22 0.24 1.00
CA SER A 123 6.31 -1.19 0.66
C SER A 123 6.43 -1.38 -0.86
N PRO A 124 7.19 -2.37 -1.33
CA PRO A 124 6.95 -2.93 -2.65
C PRO A 124 5.50 -3.38 -2.79
N THR A 125 5.01 -3.50 -4.04
CA THR A 125 3.63 -3.95 -4.30
C THR A 125 3.30 -5.21 -3.50
N VAL A 126 2.24 -5.15 -2.70
CA VAL A 126 1.74 -6.30 -1.96
C VAL A 126 1.30 -7.37 -2.95
N CYS A 127 1.95 -8.52 -2.89
CA CYS A 127 1.70 -9.65 -3.76
C CYS A 127 0.76 -10.65 -3.09
N TYR A 128 0.18 -11.52 -3.89
CA TYR A 128 -0.74 -12.56 -3.45
C TYR A 128 -0.10 -13.94 -3.59
N GLY A 129 -0.56 -14.86 -2.74
CA GLY A 129 -0.01 -16.20 -2.63
C GLY A 129 0.98 -16.35 -1.47
N ASN A 130 1.07 -17.57 -0.92
CA ASN A 130 1.82 -17.83 0.30
C ASN A 130 3.34 -17.64 0.16
N ASN A 131 3.88 -17.73 -1.06
CA ASN A 131 5.32 -17.58 -1.30
C ASN A 131 5.74 -16.14 -1.60
N GLU A 132 4.78 -15.26 -1.89
CA GLU A 132 5.03 -13.89 -2.32
C GLU A 132 4.65 -12.85 -1.28
N VAL A 133 4.01 -13.24 -0.17
CA VAL A 133 3.74 -12.34 0.94
C VAL A 133 5.05 -11.91 1.58
N HIS A 134 5.22 -10.60 1.70
CA HIS A 134 6.45 -10.01 2.22
C HIS A 134 6.70 -10.36 3.68
N LEU A 135 7.97 -10.35 4.08
CA LEU A 135 8.37 -10.47 5.48
C LEU A 135 8.11 -9.17 6.23
N HIS A 136 7.67 -9.31 7.47
CA HIS A 136 7.51 -8.19 8.39
C HIS A 136 8.87 -7.53 8.66
N PRO A 137 8.97 -6.21 8.80
CA PRO A 137 10.25 -5.53 8.96
C PRO A 137 11.07 -6.04 10.15
N TYR A 138 10.44 -6.31 11.30
CA TYR A 138 11.09 -6.67 12.56
C TYR A 138 10.42 -7.83 13.31
N LYS A 139 9.60 -8.66 12.65
CA LYS A 139 9.08 -9.92 13.22
C LYS A 139 9.51 -11.10 12.34
N GLU A 140 9.71 -12.25 12.94
CA GLU A 140 10.16 -13.48 12.27
C GLU A 140 9.03 -14.18 11.50
N ARG A 141 8.21 -13.39 10.79
CA ARG A 141 7.05 -13.88 10.04
C ARG A 141 6.78 -13.04 8.79
N ARG A 142 5.89 -13.53 7.98
CA ARG A 142 5.29 -12.75 6.88
C ARG A 142 4.31 -11.72 7.43
N LEU A 143 3.95 -10.76 6.58
CA LEU A 143 2.90 -9.80 6.91
C LEU A 143 1.60 -10.53 7.23
N SER A 144 0.86 -10.00 8.18
CA SER A 144 -0.54 -10.36 8.40
C SER A 144 -1.45 -9.68 7.38
N ALA A 145 -2.68 -10.17 7.27
CA ALA A 145 -3.68 -9.51 6.43
C ALA A 145 -3.96 -8.08 6.91
N ALA A 146 -3.95 -7.82 8.22
CA ALA A 146 -4.08 -6.47 8.78
C ALA A 146 -2.98 -5.52 8.28
N GLU A 147 -1.72 -5.95 8.32
CA GLU A 147 -0.58 -5.18 7.83
C GLU A 147 -0.66 -4.95 6.32
N ALA A 148 -1.06 -5.98 5.57
CA ALA A 148 -1.24 -5.86 4.13
C ALA A 148 -2.40 -4.91 3.75
N LEU A 149 -3.51 -4.90 4.51
CA LEU A 149 -4.61 -3.94 4.35
C LEU A 149 -4.15 -2.51 4.65
N ALA A 150 -3.35 -2.33 5.70
CA ALA A 150 -2.77 -1.03 6.04
C ALA A 150 -1.86 -0.49 4.93
N LEU A 151 -1.04 -1.34 4.30
CA LEU A 151 -0.20 -0.96 3.16
C LEU A 151 -1.02 -0.58 1.92
N GLN A 152 -2.22 -1.14 1.77
CA GLN A 152 -3.19 -0.72 0.76
C GLN A 152 -3.96 0.55 1.16
N SER A 153 -3.54 1.21 2.23
CA SER A 153 -4.19 2.42 2.78
C SER A 153 -5.67 2.27 3.10
N LEU A 154 -6.15 1.04 3.35
CA LEU A 154 -7.52 0.82 3.79
C LEU A 154 -7.73 1.36 5.22
N PRO A 155 -8.90 1.87 5.56
CA PRO A 155 -9.19 2.33 6.91
C PRO A 155 -9.14 1.16 7.92
N LYS A 156 -8.80 1.47 9.18
CA LYS A 156 -8.62 0.43 10.22
C LYS A 156 -9.88 -0.39 10.53
N GLU A 157 -11.04 0.14 10.18
CA GLU A 157 -12.34 -0.52 10.36
C GLU A 157 -12.61 -1.60 9.28
N PHE A 158 -11.86 -1.56 8.17
CA PHE A 158 -12.04 -2.53 7.09
C PHE A 158 -11.40 -3.86 7.45
N CYS A 159 -12.20 -4.89 7.60
CA CYS A 159 -11.74 -6.25 7.91
C CYS A 159 -12.23 -7.27 6.90
N LEU A 160 -11.43 -8.31 6.69
CA LEU A 160 -11.81 -9.46 5.88
C LEU A 160 -12.50 -10.51 6.75
N PRO A 161 -13.52 -11.22 6.21
CA PRO A 161 -14.28 -12.24 6.94
C PRO A 161 -13.38 -13.33 7.54
N LYS A 162 -13.74 -13.83 8.73
CA LYS A 162 -12.98 -14.90 9.40
C LYS A 162 -12.99 -16.20 8.60
N GLU A 163 -14.10 -16.48 7.93
CA GLU A 163 -14.36 -17.69 7.13
C GLU A 163 -13.55 -17.73 5.83
N MET A 164 -13.05 -16.57 5.39
CA MET A 164 -12.24 -16.48 4.19
C MET A 164 -10.90 -17.16 4.40
N SER A 165 -10.50 -18.04 3.47
CA SER A 165 -9.20 -18.67 3.53
C SER A 165 -8.06 -17.63 3.50
N LEU A 166 -6.94 -17.93 4.13
CA LEU A 166 -5.79 -17.04 4.18
C LEU A 166 -5.27 -16.70 2.77
N SER A 167 -5.27 -17.68 1.87
CA SER A 167 -4.88 -17.47 0.47
C SER A 167 -5.84 -16.52 -0.25
N ASP A 168 -7.13 -16.64 -0.02
CA ASP A 168 -8.12 -15.75 -0.63
C ASP A 168 -8.04 -14.33 -0.05
N LYS A 169 -7.76 -14.18 1.27
CA LYS A 169 -7.50 -12.87 1.88
C LYS A 169 -6.36 -12.14 1.16
N PHE A 170 -5.21 -12.77 1.02
CA PHE A 170 -4.06 -12.15 0.36
C PHE A 170 -4.29 -11.93 -1.14
N LYS A 171 -4.98 -12.85 -1.82
CA LYS A 171 -5.37 -12.65 -3.22
C LYS A 171 -6.31 -11.46 -3.39
N THR A 172 -7.27 -11.29 -2.50
CA THR A 172 -8.19 -10.15 -2.49
C THR A 172 -7.43 -8.84 -2.29
N ILE A 173 -6.54 -8.79 -1.29
CA ILE A 173 -5.71 -7.61 -1.03
C ILE A 173 -4.83 -7.29 -2.24
N GLY A 174 -4.14 -8.29 -2.79
CA GLY A 174 -3.23 -8.10 -3.94
C GLY A 174 -3.94 -7.66 -5.22
N ASN A 175 -5.19 -8.07 -5.44
CA ASN A 175 -6.02 -7.64 -6.57
C ASN A 175 -6.67 -6.27 -6.34
N GLY A 176 -6.72 -5.80 -5.11
CA GLY A 176 -7.31 -4.52 -4.75
C GLY A 176 -6.57 -3.33 -5.35
N VAL A 177 -7.23 -2.20 -5.37
CA VAL A 177 -6.63 -0.89 -5.66
C VAL A 177 -6.38 -0.19 -4.32
N PRO A 178 -5.23 0.43 -4.09
CA PRO A 178 -5.00 1.19 -2.85
C PRO A 178 -6.12 2.20 -2.61
N PHE A 179 -6.63 2.23 -1.38
CA PHE A 179 -7.83 3.00 -1.04
C PHE A 179 -7.67 4.49 -1.35
N LEU A 180 -6.54 5.10 -0.96
CA LEU A 180 -6.31 6.52 -1.22
C LEU A 180 -6.19 6.84 -2.72
N LEU A 181 -5.64 5.92 -3.53
CA LEU A 181 -5.64 6.08 -4.99
C LEU A 181 -7.07 6.06 -5.54
N ALA A 182 -7.87 5.08 -5.12
CA ALA A 182 -9.28 4.98 -5.56
C ALA A 182 -10.09 6.21 -5.14
N GLN A 183 -9.88 6.69 -3.91
CA GLN A 183 -10.54 7.89 -3.38
C GLN A 183 -10.16 9.14 -4.19
N GLY A 184 -8.85 9.37 -4.44
CA GLY A 184 -8.40 10.53 -5.22
C GLY A 184 -8.97 10.53 -6.64
N ILE A 185 -9.03 9.36 -7.29
CA ILE A 185 -9.65 9.24 -8.63
C ILE A 185 -11.15 9.49 -8.56
N ALA A 186 -11.85 8.96 -7.57
CA ALA A 186 -13.28 9.18 -7.41
C ALA A 186 -13.60 10.69 -7.22
N LEU A 187 -12.80 11.39 -6.42
CA LEU A 187 -12.90 12.83 -6.24
C LEU A 187 -12.62 13.58 -7.55
N THR A 188 -11.59 13.20 -8.30
CA THR A 188 -11.28 13.78 -9.62
C THR A 188 -12.46 13.62 -10.61
N ILE A 189 -13.11 12.44 -10.61
CA ILE A 189 -14.29 12.18 -11.43
C ILE A 189 -15.47 13.05 -10.97
N ASN A 190 -15.67 13.17 -9.66
CA ASN A 190 -16.73 14.03 -9.12
C ASN A 190 -16.53 15.49 -9.55
N ASP A 191 -15.33 16.04 -9.36
CA ASP A 191 -14.99 17.41 -9.78
C ASP A 191 -15.20 17.63 -11.28
N PHE A 192 -14.89 16.63 -12.10
CA PHE A 192 -15.10 16.68 -13.54
C PHE A 192 -16.59 16.88 -13.88
N PHE A 193 -17.49 16.15 -13.21
CA PHE A 193 -18.92 16.30 -13.42
C PHE A 193 -19.51 17.57 -12.79
N GLU A 194 -18.95 18.04 -11.69
CA GLU A 194 -19.41 19.30 -11.06
C GLU A 194 -19.12 20.55 -11.91
N LYS A 195 -18.09 20.51 -12.77
CA LYS A 195 -17.82 21.61 -13.72
C LYS A 195 -18.97 21.86 -14.69
N SER A 196 -19.79 20.84 -14.97
CA SER A 196 -20.96 20.98 -15.85
C SER A 196 -22.13 21.77 -15.24
N ASN A 197 -22.07 22.00 -13.90
CA ASN A 197 -23.13 22.71 -13.17
C ASN A 197 -22.79 24.20 -12.94
N ARG A 198 -21.70 24.67 -13.52
CA ARG A 198 -21.28 26.08 -13.49
C ARG A 198 -21.41 26.72 -14.85
#